data_29d34c7e0652937124bb9e29af9d1187
#
_entry.id   29d34c7e0652937124bb9e29af9d1187
#
_cell.length_a   1.000
_cell.length_b   1.000
_cell.length_c   1.000
_cell.angle_alpha   90.00
_cell.angle_beta   90.00
_cell.angle_gamma   90.00
#
_symmetry.space_group_name_H-M   'P 1'
#
loop_
_entity.id
_entity.type
_entity.pdbx_description
1 polymer ?
#
loop_
_entity_poly.entity_id
_entity_poly.type
_entity_poly.pdbx_seq_one_letter_code
_entity_poly.pdbx_strand_id
1 'polypeptide(L)'
;MKINDLNIIAQRLGAFGKEHLGIDRQGHTVPTTSSLGGRIASWIRSRHSDTAAQANRDVMTGIINTIRQTDDLGDRFADIARKSLESKLAAGRPLSGRDAARVLQDVIRIKTTEDQARLETRLINARDQFQKLCAPHADGSPSDLETQTAARRQRFGLPPATAEQLRGYRDTVLRDLEARARRADHSLTAAESLDALGESIRMQTLQEAKAGIAAMAEQVSGEGPHGFMARLDAAMRIKGLVGGISPATRDVLVQTIHDKLSARCLYDSNNIHQPTLAEASTVADKVINNFVAALDTVEHAPAMPREAKRILQDEILHASRPVNAAMAQAICDAVLDTGQFLRTLTLAEATPAGLKRDFDAYARTMHAAITQPDGMLRPGIEGGPEAGLVRILTARAACRMLGLGNLEPLSKDEH
;
A
#
# COMPACT_ATOMS: atom_id res chain seq x y z
N MET A 1 -21.28 23.50 -1.24
CA MET A 1 -21.98 22.74 -0.15
C MET A 1 -22.36 21.37 -0.69
N LYS A 2 -22.11 20.29 0.05
CA LYS A 2 -22.42 18.93 -0.41
C LYS A 2 -23.89 18.55 -0.13
N ILE A 3 -24.40 17.54 -0.84
CA ILE A 3 -25.78 17.07 -0.66
C ILE A 3 -26.07 16.58 0.78
N ASN A 4 -25.04 16.07 1.48
CA ASN A 4 -25.15 15.69 2.89
C ASN A 4 -25.41 16.89 3.81
N ASP A 5 -24.86 18.06 3.48
CA ASP A 5 -25.08 19.29 4.23
C ASP A 5 -26.53 19.74 4.07
N LEU A 6 -27.08 19.59 2.85
CA LEU A 6 -28.48 19.86 2.58
C LEU A 6 -29.42 18.95 3.39
N ASN A 7 -29.05 17.68 3.58
CA ASN A 7 -29.80 16.76 4.42
C ASN A 7 -29.80 17.18 5.90
N ILE A 8 -28.66 17.68 6.41
CA ILE A 8 -28.54 18.23 7.77
C ILE A 8 -29.45 19.47 7.91
N ILE A 9 -29.45 20.35 6.90
CA ILE A 9 -30.30 21.52 6.87
C ILE A 9 -31.79 21.08 6.87
N ALA A 10 -32.18 20.10 6.06
CA ALA A 10 -33.51 19.56 6.02
C ALA A 10 -33.97 18.99 7.38
N GLN A 11 -33.09 18.26 8.06
CA GLN A 11 -33.35 17.74 9.41
C GLN A 11 -33.53 18.85 10.43
N ARG A 12 -32.69 19.89 10.41
CA ARG A 12 -32.83 21.06 11.32
C ARG A 12 -34.12 21.82 11.08
N LEU A 13 -34.48 22.07 9.83
CA LEU A 13 -35.77 22.71 9.49
C LEU A 13 -36.93 21.84 9.90
N GLY A 14 -36.85 20.52 9.74
CA GLY A 14 -37.85 19.57 10.18
C GLY A 14 -38.06 19.56 11.70
N ALA A 15 -37.04 19.82 12.48
CA ALA A 15 -37.12 19.92 13.95
C ALA A 15 -37.97 21.11 14.41
N PHE A 16 -38.10 22.17 13.60
CA PHE A 16 -39.02 23.31 13.87
C PHE A 16 -40.48 22.92 13.67
N GLY A 17 -40.76 21.78 13.09
CA GLY A 17 -42.08 21.21 12.96
C GLY A 17 -43.09 22.12 12.25
N LYS A 18 -44.18 22.49 12.94
CA LYS A 18 -45.24 23.38 12.41
C LYS A 18 -44.95 24.87 12.63
N GLU A 19 -43.80 25.22 13.22
CA GLU A 19 -43.46 26.61 13.43
C GLU A 19 -43.22 27.31 12.09
N HIS A 20 -43.63 28.57 12.02
CA HIS A 20 -43.42 29.39 10.85
C HIS A 20 -41.95 29.82 10.77
N LEU A 21 -41.42 29.85 9.57
CA LEU A 21 -40.06 30.26 9.29
C LEU A 21 -39.98 31.76 9.01
N GLY A 22 -38.86 32.36 9.36
CA GLY A 22 -38.46 33.72 9.02
C GLY A 22 -36.96 33.76 8.73
N ILE A 23 -36.46 34.92 8.33
CA ILE A 23 -35.02 35.17 8.11
C ILE A 23 -34.54 36.07 9.25
N ASP A 24 -33.41 35.72 9.87
CA ASP A 24 -32.73 36.56 10.87
C ASP A 24 -31.93 37.71 10.19
N ARG A 25 -31.32 38.58 11.02
CA ARG A 25 -30.52 39.69 10.54
C ARG A 25 -29.28 39.27 9.78
N GLN A 26 -28.86 38.01 9.91
CA GLN A 26 -27.69 37.43 9.25
C GLN A 26 -28.08 36.64 7.98
N GLY A 27 -29.37 36.60 7.62
CA GLY A 27 -29.87 35.92 6.43
C GLY A 27 -30.15 34.42 6.63
N HIS A 28 -30.11 33.91 7.87
CA HIS A 28 -30.39 32.51 8.15
C HIS A 28 -31.89 32.27 8.35
N THR A 29 -32.35 31.11 7.87
CA THR A 29 -33.75 30.65 8.10
C THR A 29 -33.90 30.17 9.54
N VAL A 30 -34.74 30.84 10.32
CA VAL A 30 -34.98 30.57 11.74
C VAL A 30 -36.48 30.49 12.03
N PRO A 31 -36.93 29.78 13.09
CA PRO A 31 -38.32 29.81 13.50
C PRO A 31 -38.67 31.18 14.05
N THR A 32 -39.85 31.71 13.64
CA THR A 32 -40.29 33.04 14.06
C THR A 32 -40.90 33.04 15.47
N THR A 33 -41.07 31.91 16.11
CA THR A 33 -41.81 31.80 17.37
C THR A 33 -41.14 30.84 18.35
N SER A 34 -40.20 31.35 19.14
CA SER A 34 -39.71 30.65 20.32
C SER A 34 -40.25 31.19 21.65
N SER A 35 -40.95 32.31 21.63
CA SER A 35 -41.55 32.93 22.84
C SER A 35 -43.00 33.35 22.65
N LEU A 36 -43.74 33.46 23.77
CA LEU A 36 -45.16 33.90 23.77
C LEU A 36 -45.31 35.26 23.07
N GLY A 37 -44.37 36.19 23.25
CA GLY A 37 -44.31 37.47 22.56
C GLY A 37 -44.10 37.35 21.05
N GLY A 38 -43.24 36.40 20.61
CA GLY A 38 -43.02 36.05 19.19
C GLY A 38 -44.28 35.48 18.54
N ARG A 39 -45.10 34.69 19.26
CA ARG A 39 -46.39 34.15 18.80
C ARG A 39 -47.44 35.26 18.61
N ILE A 40 -47.51 36.22 19.52
CA ILE A 40 -48.38 37.38 19.40
C ILE A 40 -47.94 38.29 18.26
N ALA A 41 -46.65 38.56 18.14
CA ALA A 41 -46.10 39.35 17.06
C ALA A 41 -46.24 38.68 15.68
N SER A 42 -46.17 37.36 15.61
CA SER A 42 -46.44 36.56 14.40
C SER A 42 -47.94 36.58 14.04
N TRP A 43 -48.81 36.50 15.03
CA TRP A 43 -50.28 36.63 14.81
C TRP A 43 -50.66 38.04 14.34
N ILE A 44 -50.08 39.11 14.87
CA ILE A 44 -50.28 40.49 14.42
C ILE A 44 -49.73 40.68 12.99
N ARG A 45 -48.56 40.16 12.70
CA ARG A 45 -47.94 40.21 11.35
C ARG A 45 -48.74 39.37 10.32
N SER A 46 -49.31 38.26 10.70
CA SER A 46 -50.16 37.45 9.81
C SER A 46 -51.49 38.15 9.41
N ARG A 47 -51.88 39.17 10.13
CA ARG A 47 -53.03 40.05 9.77
C ARG A 47 -52.68 41.14 8.76
N HIS A 48 -51.40 41.47 8.58
CA HIS A 48 -50.97 42.37 7.52
C HIS A 48 -50.44 41.52 6.35
N SER A 49 -51.31 41.30 5.36
CA SER A 49 -51.10 40.42 4.21
C SER A 49 -49.74 40.63 3.49
N ASP A 50 -49.26 41.88 3.39
CA ASP A 50 -48.06 42.24 2.64
C ASP A 50 -46.75 41.83 3.36
N THR A 51 -46.71 41.93 4.70
CA THR A 51 -45.54 41.53 5.50
C THR A 51 -45.38 40.01 5.61
N ALA A 52 -46.48 39.29 5.68
CA ALA A 52 -46.46 37.83 5.69
C ALA A 52 -46.05 37.27 4.31
N ALA A 53 -46.57 37.89 3.23
CA ALA A 53 -46.21 37.50 1.88
C ALA A 53 -44.70 37.80 1.59
N GLN A 54 -44.14 38.89 2.12
CA GLN A 54 -42.72 39.20 1.98
C GLN A 54 -41.87 38.21 2.77
N ALA A 55 -42.20 37.93 4.03
CA ALA A 55 -41.47 36.94 4.85
C ALA A 55 -41.46 35.54 4.19
N ASN A 56 -42.55 35.13 3.59
CA ASN A 56 -42.61 33.87 2.85
C ASN A 56 -41.72 33.88 1.59
N ARG A 57 -41.66 34.98 0.86
CA ARG A 57 -40.77 35.15 -0.31
C ARG A 57 -39.32 35.11 0.10
N ASP A 58 -38.95 35.73 1.21
CA ASP A 58 -37.57 35.76 1.73
C ASP A 58 -37.12 34.36 2.16
N VAL A 59 -37.96 33.59 2.88
CA VAL A 59 -37.68 32.19 3.25
C VAL A 59 -37.55 31.31 2.01
N MET A 60 -38.44 31.46 1.04
CA MET A 60 -38.37 30.73 -0.23
C MET A 60 -37.07 31.03 -0.97
N THR A 61 -36.69 32.30 -1.06
CA THR A 61 -35.43 32.72 -1.69
C THR A 61 -34.22 32.13 -0.97
N GLY A 62 -34.21 32.12 0.36
CA GLY A 62 -33.16 31.48 1.17
C GLY A 62 -33.01 30.00 0.87
N ILE A 63 -34.10 29.24 0.81
CA ILE A 63 -34.09 27.81 0.48
C ILE A 63 -33.59 27.57 -0.95
N ILE A 64 -34.06 28.35 -1.91
CA ILE A 64 -33.65 28.26 -3.32
C ILE A 64 -32.14 28.54 -3.46
N ASN A 65 -31.65 29.59 -2.80
CA ASN A 65 -30.22 29.92 -2.84
C ASN A 65 -29.37 28.83 -2.18
N THR A 66 -29.85 28.22 -1.09
CA THR A 66 -29.19 27.09 -0.46
C THR A 66 -29.04 25.89 -1.42
N ILE A 67 -30.10 25.60 -2.20
CA ILE A 67 -30.05 24.53 -3.21
C ILE A 67 -29.06 24.89 -4.33
N ARG A 68 -29.08 26.13 -4.83
CA ARG A 68 -28.14 26.61 -5.88
C ARG A 68 -26.69 26.52 -5.45
N GLN A 69 -26.41 26.81 -4.18
CA GLN A 69 -25.05 26.73 -3.60
C GLN A 69 -24.61 25.32 -3.27
N THR A 70 -25.49 24.31 -3.42
CA THR A 70 -25.16 22.92 -3.22
C THR A 70 -24.57 22.35 -4.51
N ASP A 71 -23.37 21.77 -4.39
CA ASP A 71 -22.68 21.12 -5.50
C ASP A 71 -23.61 20.11 -6.19
N ASP A 72 -23.59 20.06 -7.50
CA ASP A 72 -24.33 19.14 -8.36
C ASP A 72 -25.87 19.31 -8.40
N LEU A 73 -26.46 20.30 -7.73
CA LEU A 73 -27.91 20.55 -7.81
C LEU A 73 -28.26 21.61 -8.86
N GLY A 74 -27.67 22.77 -8.79
CA GLY A 74 -27.84 23.85 -9.76
C GLY A 74 -29.27 24.41 -9.89
N ASP A 75 -29.51 25.17 -10.97
CA ASP A 75 -30.77 25.89 -11.20
C ASP A 75 -31.96 24.97 -11.42
N ARG A 76 -31.79 23.77 -12.01
CA ARG A 76 -32.86 22.82 -12.26
C ARG A 76 -33.55 22.37 -10.97
N PHE A 77 -32.77 22.01 -9.96
CA PHE A 77 -33.32 21.58 -8.66
C PHE A 77 -33.86 22.75 -7.85
N ALA A 78 -33.27 23.92 -7.99
CA ALA A 78 -33.79 25.16 -7.46
C ALA A 78 -35.16 25.49 -8.03
N ASP A 79 -35.39 25.28 -9.33
CA ASP A 79 -36.73 25.47 -9.96
C ASP A 79 -37.76 24.43 -9.55
N ILE A 80 -37.36 23.17 -9.35
CA ILE A 80 -38.24 22.13 -8.76
C ILE A 80 -38.67 22.54 -7.36
N ALA A 81 -37.73 22.97 -6.52
CA ALA A 81 -38.02 23.46 -5.18
C ALA A 81 -38.93 24.70 -5.19
N ARG A 82 -38.67 25.66 -6.10
CA ARG A 82 -39.48 26.89 -6.27
C ARG A 82 -40.89 26.54 -6.58
N LYS A 83 -41.16 25.71 -7.60
CA LYS A 83 -42.52 25.26 -7.97
C LYS A 83 -43.24 24.57 -6.81
N SER A 84 -42.55 23.72 -6.05
CA SER A 84 -43.11 23.05 -4.89
C SER A 84 -43.45 24.02 -3.75
N LEU A 85 -42.60 25.03 -3.49
CA LEU A 85 -42.84 26.05 -2.47
C LEU A 85 -43.97 27.01 -2.89
N GLU A 86 -43.98 27.45 -4.15
CA GLU A 86 -45.05 28.31 -4.72
C GLU A 86 -46.43 27.64 -4.62
N SER A 87 -46.51 26.35 -4.92
CA SER A 87 -47.74 25.56 -4.78
C SER A 87 -48.29 25.53 -3.34
N LYS A 88 -47.39 25.53 -2.34
CA LYS A 88 -47.74 25.60 -0.92
C LYS A 88 -48.16 27.01 -0.50
N LEU A 89 -47.52 28.03 -1.02
CA LEU A 89 -47.83 29.45 -0.79
C LEU A 89 -49.15 29.85 -1.42
N ALA A 90 -49.51 29.31 -2.59
CA ALA A 90 -50.80 29.54 -3.25
C ALA A 90 -51.98 29.13 -2.38
N ALA A 91 -51.79 28.25 -1.41
CA ALA A 91 -52.79 27.89 -0.41
C ALA A 91 -53.01 28.94 0.72
N GLY A 92 -52.31 30.09 0.64
CA GLY A 92 -52.46 31.22 1.59
C GLY A 92 -51.91 30.96 3.00
N ARG A 93 -51.08 29.92 3.16
CA ARG A 93 -50.49 29.54 4.46
C ARG A 93 -48.99 29.91 4.52
N PRO A 94 -48.49 30.42 5.67
CA PRO A 94 -47.08 30.66 5.83
C PRO A 94 -46.27 29.35 5.79
N LEU A 95 -45.07 29.37 5.24
CA LEU A 95 -44.17 28.21 5.18
C LEU A 95 -43.78 27.77 6.59
N SER A 96 -43.97 26.48 6.87
CA SER A 96 -43.52 25.85 8.13
C SER A 96 -42.17 25.16 7.93
N GLY A 97 -41.48 24.93 9.05
CA GLY A 97 -40.24 24.14 9.05
C GLY A 97 -40.45 22.75 8.42
N ARG A 98 -41.60 22.11 8.66
CA ARG A 98 -41.93 20.82 8.06
C ARG A 98 -42.10 20.91 6.53
N ASP A 99 -42.70 22.00 6.01
CA ASP A 99 -42.89 22.15 4.57
C ASP A 99 -41.55 22.38 3.86
N ALA A 100 -40.68 23.22 4.43
CA ALA A 100 -39.34 23.48 3.91
C ALA A 100 -38.51 22.20 3.94
N ALA A 101 -38.51 21.48 5.06
CA ALA A 101 -37.77 20.19 5.18
C ALA A 101 -38.24 19.18 4.14
N ARG A 102 -39.56 19.06 3.93
CA ARG A 102 -40.14 18.14 2.94
C ARG A 102 -39.68 18.48 1.51
N VAL A 103 -39.66 19.75 1.15
CA VAL A 103 -39.19 20.19 -0.18
C VAL A 103 -37.71 19.86 -0.37
N LEU A 104 -36.86 20.12 0.64
CA LEU A 104 -35.46 19.75 0.57
C LEU A 104 -35.26 18.22 0.47
N GLN A 105 -36.00 17.44 1.26
CA GLN A 105 -35.98 15.98 1.20
C GLN A 105 -36.42 15.45 -0.17
N ASP A 106 -37.48 16.05 -0.77
CA ASP A 106 -37.91 15.69 -2.12
C ASP A 106 -36.84 15.98 -3.17
N VAL A 107 -36.14 17.14 -3.09
CA VAL A 107 -35.00 17.48 -3.97
C VAL A 107 -33.89 16.45 -3.81
N ILE A 108 -33.52 16.14 -2.56
CA ILE A 108 -32.48 15.13 -2.27
C ILE A 108 -32.87 13.78 -2.85
N ARG A 109 -34.12 13.35 -2.65
CA ARG A 109 -34.62 12.08 -3.15
C ARG A 109 -34.60 12.02 -4.67
N ILE A 110 -35.05 13.06 -5.37
CA ILE A 110 -35.02 13.12 -6.84
C ILE A 110 -33.60 13.02 -7.33
N LYS A 111 -32.66 13.82 -6.76
CA LYS A 111 -31.24 13.78 -7.15
C LYS A 111 -30.64 12.41 -6.93
N THR A 112 -30.86 11.80 -5.76
CA THR A 112 -30.36 10.45 -5.44
C THR A 112 -30.88 9.41 -6.43
N THR A 113 -32.18 9.48 -6.77
CA THR A 113 -32.79 8.57 -7.75
C THR A 113 -32.20 8.75 -9.14
N GLU A 114 -31.97 10.00 -9.58
CA GLU A 114 -31.33 10.27 -10.87
C GLU A 114 -29.86 9.79 -10.91
N ASP A 115 -29.12 10.00 -9.82
CA ASP A 115 -27.73 9.54 -9.74
C ASP A 115 -27.65 8.01 -9.74
N GLN A 116 -28.58 7.33 -9.06
CA GLN A 116 -28.68 5.88 -9.12
C GLN A 116 -29.01 5.39 -10.53
N ALA A 117 -29.98 5.99 -11.20
CA ALA A 117 -30.34 5.63 -12.57
C ALA A 117 -29.17 5.84 -13.56
N ARG A 118 -28.42 6.96 -13.40
CA ARG A 118 -27.20 7.20 -14.19
C ARG A 118 -26.13 6.16 -13.90
N LEU A 119 -25.93 5.79 -12.66
CA LEU A 119 -24.98 4.74 -12.28
C LEU A 119 -25.37 3.39 -12.88
N GLU A 120 -26.65 3.01 -12.77
CA GLU A 120 -27.16 1.77 -13.38
C GLU A 120 -26.92 1.74 -14.89
N THR A 121 -27.22 2.84 -15.58
CA THR A 121 -26.96 2.95 -17.03
C THR A 121 -25.49 2.76 -17.35
N ARG A 122 -24.56 3.35 -16.58
CA ARG A 122 -23.10 3.17 -16.75
C ARG A 122 -22.67 1.72 -16.49
N LEU A 123 -23.23 1.07 -15.48
CA LEU A 123 -22.94 -0.33 -15.17
C LEU A 123 -23.45 -1.28 -16.26
N ILE A 124 -24.66 -1.03 -16.82
CA ILE A 124 -25.19 -1.78 -17.96
C ILE A 124 -24.25 -1.61 -19.16
N ASN A 125 -23.86 -0.39 -19.49
CA ASN A 125 -22.90 -0.13 -20.56
C ASN A 125 -21.57 -0.88 -20.32
N ALA A 126 -21.01 -0.85 -19.11
CA ALA A 126 -19.77 -1.57 -18.79
C ALA A 126 -19.89 -3.09 -19.02
N ARG A 127 -21.04 -3.68 -18.68
CA ARG A 127 -21.34 -5.10 -18.96
C ARG A 127 -21.48 -5.40 -20.44
N ASP A 128 -22.13 -4.51 -21.20
CA ASP A 128 -22.25 -4.64 -22.64
C ASP A 128 -20.88 -4.56 -23.33
N GLN A 129 -20.02 -3.63 -22.90
CA GLN A 129 -18.63 -3.56 -23.37
C GLN A 129 -17.85 -4.84 -23.02
N PHE A 130 -18.00 -5.33 -21.80
CA PHE A 130 -17.37 -6.58 -21.37
C PHE A 130 -17.81 -7.77 -22.26
N GLN A 131 -19.12 -7.89 -22.56
CA GLN A 131 -19.62 -8.95 -23.44
C GLN A 131 -18.98 -8.87 -24.82
N LYS A 132 -18.83 -7.67 -25.40
CA LYS A 132 -18.16 -7.47 -26.70
C LYS A 132 -16.70 -7.90 -26.65
N LEU A 133 -15.96 -7.56 -25.59
CA LEU A 133 -14.56 -7.95 -25.42
C LEU A 133 -14.37 -9.46 -25.22
N CYS A 134 -15.40 -10.17 -24.74
CA CYS A 134 -15.38 -11.61 -24.54
C CYS A 134 -16.00 -12.41 -25.69
N ALA A 135 -16.67 -11.76 -26.63
CA ALA A 135 -17.28 -12.42 -27.75
C ALA A 135 -16.24 -12.72 -28.85
N PRO A 136 -16.26 -13.90 -29.49
CA PRO A 136 -15.47 -14.15 -30.71
C PRO A 136 -15.79 -13.12 -31.78
N HIS A 137 -14.81 -12.77 -32.59
CA HIS A 137 -15.02 -11.86 -33.71
C HIS A 137 -15.88 -12.51 -34.81
N ALA A 138 -16.48 -11.70 -35.68
CA ALA A 138 -17.40 -12.17 -36.72
C ALA A 138 -16.72 -13.09 -37.75
N ASP A 139 -15.41 -13.03 -37.87
CA ASP A 139 -14.58 -13.91 -38.75
C ASP A 139 -14.21 -15.25 -38.07
N GLY A 140 -14.69 -15.51 -36.86
CA GLY A 140 -14.39 -16.69 -36.07
C GLY A 140 -13.05 -16.64 -35.33
N SER A 141 -12.33 -15.51 -35.35
CA SER A 141 -11.12 -15.34 -34.56
C SER A 141 -11.42 -15.21 -33.03
N PRO A 142 -10.45 -15.54 -32.18
CA PRO A 142 -10.62 -15.43 -30.71
C PRO A 142 -11.00 -14.02 -30.28
N SER A 143 -11.69 -13.90 -29.15
CA SER A 143 -12.07 -12.64 -28.54
C SER A 143 -10.84 -11.76 -28.18
N ASP A 144 -11.06 -10.46 -28.01
CA ASP A 144 -10.02 -9.53 -27.56
C ASP A 144 -9.39 -9.99 -26.24
N LEU A 145 -10.21 -10.48 -25.31
CA LEU A 145 -9.74 -11.00 -24.02
C LEU A 145 -8.80 -12.20 -24.22
N GLU A 146 -9.18 -13.16 -25.03
CA GLU A 146 -8.36 -14.37 -25.28
C GLU A 146 -7.07 -14.01 -26.01
N THR A 147 -7.15 -13.17 -27.02
CA THR A 147 -5.99 -12.71 -27.82
C THR A 147 -4.99 -11.95 -26.94
N GLN A 148 -5.45 -10.98 -26.16
CA GLN A 148 -4.55 -10.21 -25.27
C GLN A 148 -3.98 -11.06 -24.16
N THR A 149 -4.78 -11.97 -23.58
CA THR A 149 -4.30 -12.90 -22.56
C THR A 149 -3.21 -13.81 -23.10
N ALA A 150 -3.42 -14.41 -24.27
CA ALA A 150 -2.44 -15.29 -24.92
C ALA A 150 -1.13 -14.54 -25.21
N ALA A 151 -1.22 -13.36 -25.83
CA ALA A 151 -0.07 -12.54 -26.17
C ALA A 151 0.73 -12.11 -24.91
N ARG A 152 0.05 -11.71 -23.84
CA ARG A 152 0.71 -11.28 -22.60
C ARG A 152 1.35 -12.46 -21.88
N ARG A 153 0.68 -13.62 -21.79
CA ARG A 153 1.24 -14.84 -21.18
C ARG A 153 2.47 -15.32 -21.92
N GLN A 154 2.40 -15.34 -23.28
CA GLN A 154 3.57 -15.68 -24.11
C GLN A 154 4.75 -14.74 -23.83
N ARG A 155 4.50 -13.43 -23.75
CA ARG A 155 5.54 -12.44 -23.42
C ARG A 155 6.19 -12.66 -22.07
N PHE A 156 5.43 -13.19 -21.09
CA PHE A 156 5.95 -13.47 -19.73
C PHE A 156 6.45 -14.92 -19.58
N GLY A 157 6.55 -15.67 -20.66
CA GLY A 157 7.01 -17.07 -20.63
C GLY A 157 6.06 -18.02 -19.88
N LEU A 158 4.79 -17.62 -19.70
CA LEU A 158 3.78 -18.44 -19.06
C LEU A 158 3.15 -19.40 -20.07
N PRO A 159 2.75 -20.61 -19.66
CA PRO A 159 2.01 -21.54 -20.53
C PRO A 159 0.66 -20.94 -20.94
N PRO A 160 0.02 -21.43 -22.03
CA PRO A 160 -1.33 -21.02 -22.40
C PRO A 160 -2.29 -21.09 -21.21
N ALA A 161 -3.24 -20.13 -21.15
CA ALA A 161 -4.20 -20.10 -20.04
C ALA A 161 -5.15 -21.31 -20.10
N THR A 162 -5.38 -21.93 -18.95
CA THR A 162 -6.43 -22.93 -18.79
C THR A 162 -7.83 -22.29 -18.86
N ALA A 163 -8.87 -23.09 -19.09
CA ALA A 163 -10.26 -22.60 -19.07
C ALA A 163 -10.65 -21.95 -17.71
N GLU A 164 -10.08 -22.43 -16.62
CA GLU A 164 -10.28 -21.86 -15.28
C GLU A 164 -9.58 -20.51 -15.13
N GLN A 165 -8.34 -20.39 -15.60
CA GLN A 165 -7.61 -19.13 -15.62
C GLN A 165 -8.32 -18.09 -16.50
N LEU A 166 -8.81 -18.48 -17.68
CA LEU A 166 -9.59 -17.57 -18.54
C LEU A 166 -10.86 -17.07 -17.84
N ARG A 167 -11.53 -17.92 -17.05
CA ARG A 167 -12.64 -17.46 -16.20
C ARG A 167 -12.18 -16.41 -15.18
N GLY A 168 -11.06 -16.67 -14.49
CA GLY A 168 -10.47 -15.70 -13.56
C GLY A 168 -10.13 -14.35 -14.21
N TYR A 169 -9.61 -14.36 -15.44
CA TYR A 169 -9.39 -13.12 -16.21
C TYR A 169 -10.69 -12.39 -16.52
N ARG A 170 -11.73 -13.12 -16.97
CA ARG A 170 -13.07 -12.56 -17.22
C ARG A 170 -13.64 -11.86 -15.97
N ASP A 171 -13.59 -12.53 -14.83
CA ASP A 171 -14.10 -11.98 -13.56
C ASP A 171 -13.33 -10.72 -13.11
N THR A 172 -12.03 -10.69 -13.35
CA THR A 172 -11.20 -9.53 -13.00
C THR A 172 -11.50 -8.35 -13.89
N VAL A 173 -11.57 -8.58 -15.23
CA VAL A 173 -11.87 -7.53 -16.21
C VAL A 173 -13.26 -6.94 -15.95
N LEU A 174 -14.28 -7.78 -15.69
CA LEU A 174 -15.63 -7.31 -15.39
C LEU A 174 -15.63 -6.42 -14.14
N ARG A 175 -14.97 -6.85 -13.07
CA ARG A 175 -14.85 -6.05 -11.84
C ARG A 175 -14.19 -4.70 -12.08
N ASP A 176 -13.13 -4.66 -12.89
CA ASP A 176 -12.41 -3.42 -13.20
C ASP A 176 -13.25 -2.48 -14.05
N LEU A 177 -13.96 -2.99 -15.05
CA LEU A 177 -14.88 -2.18 -15.86
C LEU A 177 -16.01 -1.60 -15.01
N GLU A 178 -16.62 -2.41 -14.14
CA GLU A 178 -17.66 -1.91 -13.21
C GLU A 178 -17.09 -0.88 -12.22
N ALA A 179 -15.87 -1.08 -11.71
CA ALA A 179 -15.21 -0.13 -10.82
C ALA A 179 -14.90 1.20 -11.52
N ARG A 180 -14.47 1.17 -12.77
CA ARG A 180 -14.26 2.37 -13.61
C ARG A 180 -15.58 3.07 -13.90
N ALA A 181 -16.64 2.33 -14.27
CA ALA A 181 -17.96 2.87 -14.51
C ALA A 181 -18.57 3.55 -13.26
N ARG A 182 -18.26 3.08 -12.05
CA ARG A 182 -18.69 3.74 -10.79
C ARG A 182 -17.97 5.09 -10.57
N ARG A 183 -16.70 5.20 -11.01
CA ARG A 183 -15.89 6.42 -10.80
C ARG A 183 -16.06 7.44 -11.92
N ALA A 184 -16.37 7.00 -13.12
CA ALA A 184 -16.57 7.87 -14.27
C ALA A 184 -17.87 8.68 -14.12
N ASP A 185 -17.93 9.84 -14.74
CA ASP A 185 -19.13 10.68 -14.87
C ASP A 185 -19.94 10.37 -16.15
N HIS A 186 -19.36 9.56 -17.05
CA HIS A 186 -19.93 9.13 -18.33
C HIS A 186 -19.89 7.61 -18.50
N SER A 187 -20.58 7.09 -19.50
CA SER A 187 -20.50 5.69 -19.91
C SER A 187 -19.16 5.38 -20.59
N LEU A 188 -18.55 4.25 -20.27
CA LEU A 188 -17.26 3.86 -20.81
C LEU A 188 -17.35 3.71 -22.35
N THR A 189 -16.39 4.28 -23.03
CA THR A 189 -16.20 4.08 -24.46
C THR A 189 -15.56 2.72 -24.76
N ALA A 190 -15.62 2.29 -26.01
CA ALA A 190 -14.93 1.06 -26.44
C ALA A 190 -13.41 1.12 -26.23
N ALA A 191 -12.79 2.30 -26.48
CA ALA A 191 -11.36 2.51 -26.25
C ALA A 191 -10.98 2.39 -24.76
N GLU A 192 -11.71 3.07 -23.89
CA GLU A 192 -11.48 2.98 -22.43
C GLU A 192 -11.69 1.57 -21.90
N SER A 193 -12.64 0.82 -22.46
CA SER A 193 -12.89 -0.57 -22.09
C SER A 193 -11.78 -1.50 -22.57
N LEU A 194 -11.19 -1.25 -23.74
CA LEU A 194 -10.05 -1.99 -24.26
C LEU A 194 -8.78 -1.69 -23.47
N ASP A 195 -8.56 -0.44 -23.07
CA ASP A 195 -7.45 -0.06 -22.17
C ASP A 195 -7.59 -0.72 -20.79
N ALA A 196 -8.81 -0.74 -20.23
CA ALA A 196 -9.09 -1.43 -18.99
C ALA A 196 -8.81 -2.93 -19.08
N LEU A 197 -9.22 -3.56 -20.17
CA LEU A 197 -8.92 -4.97 -20.48
C LEU A 197 -7.40 -5.20 -20.46
N GLY A 198 -6.64 -4.40 -21.21
CA GLY A 198 -5.19 -4.52 -21.31
C GLY A 198 -4.49 -4.38 -19.97
N GLU A 199 -4.92 -3.43 -19.15
CA GLU A 199 -4.37 -3.20 -17.80
C GLU A 199 -4.71 -4.34 -16.85
N SER A 200 -5.98 -4.80 -16.81
CA SER A 200 -6.41 -5.91 -15.95
C SER A 200 -5.66 -7.21 -16.30
N ILE A 201 -5.53 -7.53 -17.59
CA ILE A 201 -4.76 -8.69 -18.05
C ILE A 201 -3.29 -8.53 -17.65
N ARG A 202 -2.70 -7.35 -17.83
CA ARG A 202 -1.33 -7.07 -17.47
C ARG A 202 -1.08 -7.34 -15.98
N MET A 203 -1.93 -6.80 -15.11
CA MET A 203 -1.78 -6.95 -13.67
C MET A 203 -1.95 -8.39 -13.21
N GLN A 204 -2.95 -9.09 -13.72
CA GLN A 204 -3.18 -10.49 -13.36
C GLN A 204 -2.06 -11.40 -13.85
N THR A 205 -1.62 -11.22 -15.11
CA THR A 205 -0.52 -12.00 -15.68
C THR A 205 0.80 -11.74 -14.92
N LEU A 206 1.02 -10.50 -14.47
CA LEU A 206 2.15 -10.15 -13.62
C LEU A 206 2.11 -10.89 -12.26
N GLN A 207 0.94 -10.97 -11.65
CA GLN A 207 0.77 -11.73 -10.40
C GLN A 207 1.03 -13.22 -10.60
N GLU A 208 0.52 -13.80 -11.67
CA GLU A 208 0.78 -15.21 -12.01
C GLU A 208 2.27 -15.46 -12.26
N ALA A 209 2.95 -14.57 -12.98
CA ALA A 209 4.37 -14.69 -13.23
C ALA A 209 5.19 -14.59 -11.93
N LYS A 210 4.84 -13.68 -11.03
CA LYS A 210 5.48 -13.60 -9.70
C LYS A 210 5.22 -14.85 -8.87
N ALA A 211 4.00 -15.38 -8.89
CA ALA A 211 3.67 -16.63 -8.22
C ALA A 211 4.48 -17.82 -8.79
N GLY A 212 4.69 -17.88 -10.10
CA GLY A 212 5.54 -18.88 -10.74
C GLY A 212 7.00 -18.81 -10.28
N ILE A 213 7.56 -17.59 -10.16
CA ILE A 213 8.91 -17.38 -9.63
C ILE A 213 9.00 -17.82 -8.17
N ALA A 214 8.00 -17.49 -7.34
CA ALA A 214 7.94 -17.89 -5.95
C ALA A 214 7.86 -19.44 -5.80
N ALA A 215 6.98 -20.07 -6.59
CA ALA A 215 6.87 -21.53 -6.60
C ALA A 215 8.19 -22.22 -7.01
N MET A 216 8.92 -21.64 -7.96
CA MET A 216 10.22 -22.15 -8.36
C MET A 216 11.26 -21.99 -7.23
N ALA A 217 11.24 -20.87 -6.51
CA ALA A 217 12.10 -20.66 -5.34
C ALA A 217 11.79 -21.68 -4.23
N GLU A 218 10.52 -21.93 -3.95
CA GLU A 218 10.09 -22.98 -3.01
C GLU A 218 10.54 -24.37 -3.45
N GLN A 219 10.42 -24.69 -4.74
CA GLN A 219 10.84 -25.99 -5.27
C GLN A 219 12.33 -26.25 -5.05
N VAL A 220 13.19 -25.26 -5.31
CA VAL A 220 14.65 -25.42 -5.13
C VAL A 220 15.08 -25.31 -3.67
N SER A 221 14.24 -24.75 -2.81
CA SER A 221 14.44 -24.62 -1.36
C SER A 221 13.78 -25.75 -0.56
N GLY A 222 13.04 -26.64 -1.23
CA GLY A 222 12.28 -27.73 -0.63
C GLY A 222 13.12 -28.75 0.11
N GLU A 223 12.42 -29.66 0.80
CA GLU A 223 13.01 -30.76 1.55
C GLU A 223 13.28 -31.99 0.65
N GLY A 224 14.25 -32.82 1.04
CA GLY A 224 14.58 -34.03 0.35
C GLY A 224 16.10 -34.28 0.27
N PRO A 225 16.53 -35.43 -0.24
CA PRO A 225 17.95 -35.77 -0.31
C PRO A 225 18.79 -34.85 -1.22
N HIS A 226 18.15 -34.19 -2.13
CA HIS A 226 18.73 -33.16 -2.99
C HIS A 226 18.18 -31.74 -2.70
N GLY A 227 17.44 -31.59 -1.59
CA GLY A 227 16.86 -30.33 -1.15
C GLY A 227 17.93 -29.33 -0.68
N PHE A 228 17.48 -28.11 -0.45
CA PHE A 228 18.36 -27.02 -0.05
C PHE A 228 19.23 -27.34 1.18
N MET A 229 18.62 -27.86 2.25
CA MET A 229 19.34 -28.20 3.48
C MET A 229 20.37 -29.30 3.27
N ALA A 230 20.06 -30.35 2.51
CA ALA A 230 20.99 -31.42 2.22
C ALA A 230 22.21 -30.91 1.41
N ARG A 231 21.99 -30.02 0.45
CA ARG A 231 23.08 -29.38 -0.33
C ARG A 231 23.93 -28.46 0.55
N LEU A 232 23.29 -27.68 1.42
CA LEU A 232 23.98 -26.79 2.35
C LEU A 232 24.83 -27.57 3.35
N ASP A 233 24.27 -28.62 3.97
CA ASP A 233 25.03 -29.51 4.88
C ASP A 233 26.21 -30.22 4.17
N ALA A 234 26.00 -30.65 2.92
CA ALA A 234 27.09 -31.21 2.12
C ALA A 234 28.20 -30.20 1.84
N ALA A 235 27.85 -28.98 1.47
CA ALA A 235 28.82 -27.91 1.22
C ALA A 235 29.59 -27.51 2.51
N MET A 236 28.93 -27.45 3.65
CA MET A 236 29.56 -27.20 4.95
C MET A 236 30.52 -28.33 5.33
N ARG A 237 30.13 -29.61 5.17
CA ARG A 237 30.98 -30.77 5.47
C ARG A 237 32.25 -30.80 4.60
N ILE A 238 32.15 -30.46 3.31
CA ILE A 238 33.30 -30.38 2.40
C ILE A 238 34.32 -29.36 2.93
N LYS A 239 33.89 -28.31 3.60
CA LYS A 239 34.73 -27.27 4.21
C LYS A 239 35.15 -27.59 5.65
N GLY A 240 34.74 -28.74 6.20
CA GLY A 240 35.03 -29.12 7.58
C GLY A 240 34.28 -28.27 8.63
N LEU A 241 33.28 -27.55 8.21
CA LEU A 241 32.46 -26.73 9.10
C LEU A 241 31.46 -27.60 9.87
N VAL A 242 31.44 -27.47 11.19
CA VAL A 242 30.57 -28.22 12.09
C VAL A 242 29.61 -27.26 12.76
N GLY A 243 28.33 -27.39 12.51
CA GLY A 243 27.30 -26.59 13.17
C GLY A 243 25.92 -26.84 12.55
N GLY A 244 24.89 -26.80 13.37
CA GLY A 244 23.50 -26.83 12.91
C GLY A 244 23.07 -25.42 12.51
N ILE A 245 22.37 -25.33 11.38
CA ILE A 245 21.74 -24.07 10.95
C ILE A 245 20.43 -23.90 11.65
N SER A 246 20.19 -22.72 12.20
CA SER A 246 18.90 -22.40 12.83
C SER A 246 17.77 -22.33 11.79
N PRO A 247 16.51 -22.61 12.16
CA PRO A 247 15.37 -22.38 11.29
C PRO A 247 15.30 -20.94 10.76
N ALA A 248 15.61 -19.96 11.59
CA ALA A 248 15.63 -18.57 11.20
C ALA A 248 16.68 -18.27 10.10
N THR A 249 17.88 -18.85 10.20
CA THR A 249 18.91 -18.72 9.16
C THR A 249 18.48 -19.40 7.85
N ARG A 250 17.86 -20.58 7.94
CA ARG A 250 17.26 -21.26 6.78
C ARG A 250 16.29 -20.33 6.07
N ASP A 251 15.34 -19.75 6.81
CA ASP A 251 14.32 -18.86 6.25
C ASP A 251 14.94 -17.63 5.56
N VAL A 252 15.99 -17.04 6.14
CA VAL A 252 16.75 -15.93 5.54
C VAL A 252 17.42 -16.35 4.23
N LEU A 253 18.01 -17.52 4.16
CA LEU A 253 18.66 -18.02 2.94
C LEU A 253 17.62 -18.34 1.86
N VAL A 254 16.48 -18.93 2.22
CA VAL A 254 15.36 -19.20 1.31
C VAL A 254 14.79 -17.89 0.76
N GLN A 255 14.56 -16.89 1.63
CA GLN A 255 14.12 -15.57 1.20
C GLN A 255 15.14 -14.93 0.24
N THR A 256 16.43 -15.09 0.50
CA THR A 256 17.48 -14.58 -0.38
C THR A 256 17.46 -15.24 -1.77
N ILE A 257 17.15 -16.54 -1.85
CA ILE A 257 16.95 -17.23 -3.14
C ILE A 257 15.80 -16.62 -3.88
N HIS A 258 14.67 -16.42 -3.20
CA HIS A 258 13.47 -15.78 -3.76
C HIS A 258 13.79 -14.36 -4.29
N ASP A 259 14.45 -13.53 -3.51
CA ASP A 259 14.79 -12.15 -3.87
C ASP A 259 15.75 -12.10 -5.08
N LYS A 260 16.77 -12.97 -5.10
CA LYS A 260 17.71 -13.05 -6.22
C LYS A 260 17.07 -13.59 -7.50
N LEU A 261 16.16 -14.55 -7.38
CA LEU A 261 15.37 -15.03 -8.53
C LEU A 261 14.43 -13.92 -9.03
N SER A 262 13.75 -13.25 -8.14
CA SER A 262 12.88 -12.12 -8.49
C SER A 262 13.66 -11.00 -9.17
N ALA A 263 14.78 -10.58 -8.62
CA ALA A 263 15.65 -9.55 -9.23
C ALA A 263 16.18 -9.94 -10.62
N ARG A 264 16.46 -11.25 -10.83
CA ARG A 264 16.92 -11.77 -12.11
C ARG A 264 15.81 -11.89 -13.16
N CYS A 265 14.58 -12.20 -12.71
CA CYS A 265 13.47 -12.53 -13.59
C CYS A 265 12.50 -11.37 -13.83
N LEU A 266 12.50 -10.35 -12.97
CA LEU A 266 11.63 -9.17 -13.03
C LEU A 266 12.46 -7.94 -13.44
N TYR A 267 12.78 -7.81 -14.73
CA TYR A 267 13.55 -6.66 -15.21
C TYR A 267 12.73 -5.36 -15.17
N ASP A 268 11.46 -5.42 -15.58
CA ASP A 268 10.46 -4.37 -15.46
C ASP A 268 9.04 -4.97 -15.52
N SER A 269 8.01 -4.14 -15.36
CA SER A 269 6.60 -4.59 -15.39
C SER A 269 6.15 -5.16 -16.75
N ASN A 270 6.99 -5.08 -17.78
CA ASN A 270 6.70 -5.53 -19.12
C ASN A 270 7.63 -6.67 -19.62
N ASN A 271 8.77 -6.89 -18.92
CA ASN A 271 9.77 -7.88 -19.28
C ASN A 271 10.02 -8.81 -18.08
N ILE A 272 9.33 -9.94 -18.10
CA ILE A 272 9.44 -10.99 -17.10
C ILE A 272 9.91 -12.25 -17.79
N HIS A 273 10.89 -12.91 -17.16
CA HIS A 273 11.35 -14.23 -17.56
C HIS A 273 10.97 -15.24 -16.48
N GLN A 274 10.33 -16.36 -16.88
CA GLN A 274 10.11 -17.48 -15.95
C GLN A 274 11.40 -18.27 -15.81
N PRO A 275 11.94 -18.43 -14.57
CA PRO A 275 13.15 -19.18 -14.39
C PRO A 275 12.93 -20.66 -14.66
N THR A 276 13.88 -21.29 -15.31
CA THR A 276 13.97 -22.75 -15.39
C THR A 276 14.45 -23.32 -14.06
N LEU A 277 14.19 -24.60 -13.80
CA LEU A 277 14.68 -25.31 -12.63
C LEU A 277 16.22 -25.25 -12.52
N ALA A 278 16.93 -25.32 -13.66
CA ALA A 278 18.38 -25.22 -13.72
C ALA A 278 18.89 -23.83 -13.29
N GLU A 279 18.22 -22.76 -13.74
CA GLU A 279 18.55 -21.38 -13.34
C GLU A 279 18.28 -21.14 -11.86
N ALA A 280 17.14 -21.62 -11.35
CA ALA A 280 16.78 -21.53 -9.94
C ALA A 280 17.77 -22.32 -9.06
N SER A 281 18.15 -23.54 -9.47
CA SER A 281 19.17 -24.35 -8.78
C SER A 281 20.51 -23.62 -8.76
N THR A 282 20.92 -22.99 -9.88
CA THR A 282 22.17 -22.22 -9.93
C THR A 282 22.15 -21.04 -8.96
N VAL A 283 21.01 -20.35 -8.81
CA VAL A 283 20.85 -19.26 -7.84
C VAL A 283 20.94 -19.80 -6.42
N ALA A 284 20.26 -20.90 -6.12
CA ALA A 284 20.31 -21.55 -4.81
C ALA A 284 21.75 -21.99 -4.46
N ASP A 285 22.48 -22.63 -5.40
CA ASP A 285 23.86 -23.03 -5.20
C ASP A 285 24.79 -21.83 -4.95
N LYS A 286 24.57 -20.70 -5.64
CA LYS A 286 25.32 -19.46 -5.37
C LYS A 286 25.05 -18.93 -3.96
N VAL A 287 23.81 -18.97 -3.49
CA VAL A 287 23.45 -18.54 -2.13
C VAL A 287 24.13 -19.45 -1.10
N ILE A 288 24.07 -20.77 -1.29
CA ILE A 288 24.75 -21.76 -0.45
C ILE A 288 26.25 -21.49 -0.42
N ASN A 289 26.88 -21.41 -1.57
CA ASN A 289 28.32 -21.24 -1.68
C ASN A 289 28.80 -19.92 -1.07
N ASN A 290 28.07 -18.83 -1.24
CA ASN A 290 28.40 -17.54 -0.63
C ASN A 290 28.31 -17.61 0.90
N PHE A 291 27.28 -18.27 1.43
CA PHE A 291 27.11 -18.42 2.86
C PHE A 291 28.19 -19.33 3.47
N VAL A 292 28.48 -20.47 2.85
CA VAL A 292 29.54 -21.38 3.28
C VAL A 292 30.90 -20.71 3.19
N ALA A 293 31.16 -19.91 2.14
CA ALA A 293 32.41 -19.14 2.01
C ALA A 293 32.58 -18.10 3.12
N ALA A 294 31.48 -17.52 3.62
CA ALA A 294 31.55 -16.61 4.77
C ALA A 294 32.02 -17.33 6.04
N LEU A 295 31.45 -18.50 6.33
CA LEU A 295 31.87 -19.32 7.46
C LEU A 295 33.30 -19.83 7.34
N ASP A 296 33.70 -20.25 6.14
CA ASP A 296 35.06 -20.69 5.80
C ASP A 296 36.09 -19.57 6.00
N THR A 297 35.71 -18.32 5.63
CA THR A 297 36.56 -17.14 5.86
C THR A 297 36.84 -16.93 7.35
N VAL A 298 35.82 -17.07 8.20
CA VAL A 298 35.99 -16.96 9.67
C VAL A 298 36.88 -18.09 10.19
N GLU A 299 36.65 -19.33 9.72
CA GLU A 299 37.42 -20.48 10.18
C GLU A 299 38.90 -20.33 9.88
N HIS A 300 39.27 -19.78 8.71
CA HIS A 300 40.65 -19.62 8.27
C HIS A 300 41.24 -18.26 8.60
N ALA A 301 40.57 -17.40 9.38
CA ALA A 301 41.12 -16.11 9.80
C ALA A 301 42.40 -16.27 10.66
N PRO A 302 43.59 -15.87 10.19
CA PRO A 302 44.88 -16.30 10.78
C PRO A 302 45.13 -15.70 12.17
N ALA A 303 44.69 -14.49 12.43
CA ALA A 303 44.96 -13.76 13.68
C ALA A 303 43.90 -13.96 14.77
N MET A 304 42.87 -14.78 14.52
CA MET A 304 41.69 -14.86 15.38
C MET A 304 41.77 -16.06 16.34
N PRO A 305 41.56 -15.86 17.65
CA PRO A 305 41.43 -16.94 18.62
C PRO A 305 40.25 -17.89 18.30
N ARG A 306 40.37 -19.18 18.65
CA ARG A 306 39.29 -20.17 18.41
C ARG A 306 37.96 -19.75 18.97
N GLU A 307 37.92 -19.17 20.17
CA GLU A 307 36.70 -18.71 20.80
C GLU A 307 36.04 -17.58 19.99
N ALA A 308 36.83 -16.63 19.49
CA ALA A 308 36.35 -15.56 18.63
C ALA A 308 35.76 -16.09 17.31
N LYS A 309 36.42 -17.09 16.68
CA LYS A 309 35.90 -17.75 15.47
C LYS A 309 34.55 -18.39 15.76
N ARG A 310 34.40 -19.12 16.85
CA ARG A 310 33.15 -19.76 17.25
C ARG A 310 32.04 -18.75 17.47
N ILE A 311 32.33 -17.62 18.15
CA ILE A 311 31.34 -16.56 18.37
C ILE A 311 30.90 -15.93 17.03
N LEU A 312 31.86 -15.64 16.14
CA LEU A 312 31.53 -15.05 14.83
C LEU A 312 30.76 -16.00 13.92
N GLN A 313 31.12 -17.27 13.89
CA GLN A 313 30.35 -18.27 13.15
C GLN A 313 28.91 -18.34 13.68
N ASP A 314 28.73 -18.32 14.98
CA ASP A 314 27.43 -18.32 15.62
C ASP A 314 26.62 -17.03 15.28
N GLU A 315 27.26 -15.86 15.27
CA GLU A 315 26.62 -14.60 14.84
C GLU A 315 26.21 -14.64 13.35
N ILE A 316 27.03 -15.22 12.47
CA ILE A 316 26.71 -15.40 11.06
C ILE A 316 25.57 -16.39 10.87
N LEU A 317 25.55 -17.48 11.65
CA LEU A 317 24.51 -18.51 11.63
C LEU A 317 23.14 -17.95 12.10
N HIS A 318 23.11 -16.85 12.86
CA HIS A 318 21.89 -16.22 13.39
C HIS A 318 21.65 -14.82 12.79
N ALA A 319 22.39 -14.44 11.74
CA ALA A 319 22.23 -13.15 11.13
C ALA A 319 20.85 -12.98 10.45
N SER A 320 20.26 -11.82 10.57
CA SER A 320 18.96 -11.47 9.94
C SER A 320 19.03 -11.35 8.41
N ARG A 321 20.24 -11.34 7.83
CA ARG A 321 20.51 -11.30 6.39
C ARG A 321 21.72 -12.19 6.08
N PRO A 322 21.84 -12.70 4.85
CA PRO A 322 22.97 -13.56 4.49
C PRO A 322 24.27 -12.76 4.48
N VAL A 323 25.28 -13.33 5.10
CA VAL A 323 26.66 -12.79 5.11
C VAL A 323 27.43 -13.46 3.99
N ASN A 324 28.18 -12.69 3.19
CA ASN A 324 29.11 -13.20 2.19
C ASN A 324 30.56 -13.17 2.71
N ALA A 325 31.49 -13.76 1.95
CA ALA A 325 32.89 -13.86 2.35
C ALA A 325 33.56 -12.49 2.59
N ALA A 326 33.22 -11.46 1.78
CA ALA A 326 33.80 -10.13 1.93
C ALA A 326 33.29 -9.44 3.23
N MET A 327 32.01 -9.61 3.55
CA MET A 327 31.44 -9.14 4.82
C MET A 327 32.07 -9.87 6.00
N ALA A 328 32.22 -11.19 5.92
CA ALA A 328 32.86 -12.01 6.94
C ALA A 328 34.35 -11.57 7.16
N GLN A 329 35.07 -11.29 6.10
CA GLN A 329 36.44 -10.76 6.18
C GLN A 329 36.48 -9.40 6.89
N ALA A 330 35.60 -8.48 6.50
CA ALA A 330 35.49 -7.16 7.14
C ALA A 330 35.15 -7.26 8.65
N ILE A 331 34.29 -8.21 9.02
CA ILE A 331 33.99 -8.49 10.44
C ILE A 331 35.24 -9.03 11.15
N CYS A 332 35.94 -9.99 10.54
CA CYS A 332 37.17 -10.55 11.10
C CYS A 332 38.24 -9.47 11.32
N ASP A 333 38.40 -8.56 10.35
CA ASP A 333 39.38 -7.46 10.43
C ASP A 333 39.04 -6.48 11.57
N ALA A 334 37.76 -6.24 11.86
CA ALA A 334 37.32 -5.22 12.78
C ALA A 334 37.01 -5.71 14.20
N VAL A 335 36.68 -7.00 14.39
CA VAL A 335 36.12 -7.49 15.67
C VAL A 335 37.09 -7.38 16.83
N LEU A 336 38.37 -7.61 16.61
CA LEU A 336 39.42 -7.54 17.66
C LEU A 336 39.65 -6.09 18.11
N ASP A 337 39.75 -5.17 17.15
CA ASP A 337 39.91 -3.74 17.40
C ASP A 337 38.67 -3.16 18.09
N THR A 338 37.45 -3.60 17.67
CA THR A 338 36.19 -3.24 18.31
C THR A 338 36.15 -3.77 19.74
N GLY A 339 36.61 -5.00 20.00
CA GLY A 339 36.72 -5.57 21.34
C GLY A 339 37.65 -4.79 22.24
N GLN A 340 38.81 -4.35 21.72
CA GLN A 340 39.75 -3.50 22.45
C GLN A 340 39.13 -2.12 22.76
N PHE A 341 38.45 -1.50 21.80
CA PHE A 341 37.74 -0.25 22.00
C PHE A 341 36.68 -0.36 23.09
N LEU A 342 35.83 -1.40 23.04
CA LEU A 342 34.78 -1.62 24.05
C LEU A 342 35.37 -1.87 25.45
N ARG A 343 36.52 -2.54 25.53
CA ARG A 343 37.23 -2.72 26.80
C ARG A 343 37.72 -1.40 27.39
N THR A 344 38.20 -0.48 26.55
CA THR A 344 38.58 0.87 27.00
C THR A 344 37.41 1.67 27.53
N LEU A 345 36.23 1.54 26.92
CA LEU A 345 35.01 2.21 27.42
C LEU A 345 34.54 1.69 28.76
N THR A 346 34.72 0.40 29.05
CA THR A 346 34.30 -0.22 30.31
C THR A 346 35.25 0.04 31.47
N LEU A 347 36.52 0.40 31.16
CA LEU A 347 37.56 0.60 32.15
C LEU A 347 37.84 2.07 32.45
N ALA A 348 37.36 3.01 31.63
CA ALA A 348 37.64 4.45 31.82
C ALA A 348 36.53 5.14 32.58
N GLU A 349 36.87 6.00 33.55
CA GLU A 349 36.00 7.09 34.00
C GLU A 349 35.74 8.01 32.81
N ALA A 350 34.59 7.84 32.18
CA ALA A 350 34.25 8.45 30.90
C ALA A 350 34.05 9.95 31.03
N THR A 351 35.05 10.74 30.65
CA THR A 351 34.85 12.18 30.40
C THR A 351 34.16 12.37 29.06
N PRO A 352 33.28 13.39 28.87
CA PRO A 352 32.62 13.65 27.60
C PRO A 352 33.58 13.80 26.39
N ALA A 353 34.77 14.41 26.62
CA ALA A 353 35.80 14.57 25.59
C ALA A 353 36.50 13.23 25.25
N GLY A 354 36.71 12.38 26.26
CA GLY A 354 37.24 11.03 26.08
C GLY A 354 36.29 10.14 25.29
N LEU A 355 35.02 10.10 25.66
CA LEU A 355 33.98 9.35 24.94
C LEU A 355 33.84 9.77 23.48
N LYS A 356 33.87 11.07 23.19
CA LYS A 356 33.80 11.56 21.81
C LYS A 356 35.00 11.08 20.98
N ARG A 357 36.22 11.22 21.52
CA ARG A 357 37.46 10.76 20.84
C ARG A 357 37.41 9.27 20.57
N ASP A 358 36.98 8.49 21.54
CA ASP A 358 36.92 7.03 21.45
C ASP A 358 35.82 6.58 20.48
N PHE A 359 34.68 7.28 20.47
CA PHE A 359 33.63 7.06 19.47
C PHE A 359 34.10 7.37 18.06
N ASP A 360 34.83 8.47 17.84
CA ASP A 360 35.43 8.82 16.55
C ASP A 360 36.47 7.78 16.09
N ALA A 361 37.21 7.20 17.04
CA ALA A 361 38.16 6.11 16.75
C ALA A 361 37.40 4.82 16.34
N TYR A 362 36.37 4.45 17.07
CA TYR A 362 35.48 3.34 16.74
C TYR A 362 34.83 3.50 15.34
N ALA A 363 34.26 4.67 15.06
CA ALA A 363 33.63 4.97 13.78
C ALA A 363 34.64 4.85 12.62
N ARG A 364 35.89 5.31 12.78
CA ARG A 364 36.96 5.14 11.80
C ARG A 364 37.31 3.67 11.58
N THR A 365 37.43 2.88 12.65
CA THR A 365 37.71 1.44 12.56
C THR A 365 36.63 0.72 11.77
N MET A 366 35.35 1.01 12.12
CA MET A 366 34.20 0.43 11.42
C MET A 366 34.12 0.88 9.95
N HIS A 367 34.47 2.14 9.67
CA HIS A 367 34.53 2.64 8.31
C HIS A 367 35.64 1.94 7.51
N ALA A 368 36.84 1.83 8.08
CA ALA A 368 37.99 1.12 7.45
C ALA A 368 37.69 -0.38 7.20
N ALA A 369 36.89 -1.01 8.07
CA ALA A 369 36.45 -2.41 7.89
C ALA A 369 35.62 -2.64 6.62
N ILE A 370 34.84 -1.67 6.20
CA ILE A 370 33.93 -1.76 5.04
C ILE A 370 34.44 -1.04 3.79
N THR A 371 35.54 -0.25 3.88
CA THR A 371 36.08 0.53 2.77
C THR A 371 37.52 0.07 2.37
N GLN A 372 37.88 0.36 1.12
CA GLN A 372 39.22 0.28 0.63
C GLN A 372 40.00 1.60 0.94
N PRO A 373 41.34 1.61 0.77
CA PRO A 373 42.16 2.83 0.98
C PRO A 373 41.74 4.02 0.11
N ASP A 374 41.12 3.77 -1.04
CA ASP A 374 40.59 4.78 -1.95
C ASP A 374 39.23 5.33 -1.54
N GLY A 375 38.66 4.87 -0.43
CA GLY A 375 37.34 5.26 0.08
C GLY A 375 36.14 4.53 -0.55
N MET A 376 36.39 3.67 -1.55
CA MET A 376 35.36 2.82 -2.14
C MET A 376 34.99 1.66 -1.20
N LEU A 377 33.74 1.19 -1.27
CA LEU A 377 33.34 0.00 -0.51
C LEU A 377 34.14 -1.23 -0.96
N ARG A 378 34.44 -2.11 -0.04
CA ARG A 378 35.12 -3.38 -0.37
C ARG A 378 34.21 -4.21 -1.29
N PRO A 379 34.82 -4.92 -2.29
CA PRO A 379 34.04 -5.79 -3.19
C PRO A 379 33.17 -6.77 -2.41
N GLY A 380 31.89 -6.88 -2.78
CA GLY A 380 30.91 -7.73 -2.11
C GLY A 380 30.21 -7.09 -0.90
N ILE A 381 30.48 -5.81 -0.62
CA ILE A 381 29.72 -4.98 0.32
C ILE A 381 29.06 -3.88 -0.51
N GLU A 382 27.74 -3.99 -0.71
CA GLU A 382 26.98 -3.08 -1.59
C GLU A 382 26.54 -1.77 -0.91
N GLY A 383 27.01 -1.50 0.30
CA GLY A 383 26.63 -0.31 1.07
C GLY A 383 25.31 -0.45 1.83
N GLY A 384 24.81 0.63 2.40
CA GLY A 384 23.52 0.65 3.10
C GLY A 384 23.33 -0.52 4.08
N PRO A 385 22.34 -1.41 3.82
CA PRO A 385 22.00 -2.51 4.73
C PRO A 385 23.13 -3.52 4.97
N GLU A 386 23.99 -3.78 4.00
CA GLU A 386 25.12 -4.71 4.15
C GLU A 386 26.22 -4.12 5.04
N ALA A 387 26.57 -2.86 4.83
CA ALA A 387 27.50 -2.15 5.70
C ALA A 387 26.97 -2.04 7.13
N GLY A 388 25.66 -1.80 7.31
CA GLY A 388 24.97 -1.84 8.59
C GLY A 388 25.09 -3.20 9.27
N LEU A 389 24.84 -4.27 8.53
CA LEU A 389 24.95 -5.63 9.05
C LEU A 389 26.38 -5.97 9.52
N VAL A 390 27.42 -5.61 8.75
CA VAL A 390 28.82 -5.79 9.15
C VAL A 390 29.08 -5.10 10.50
N ARG A 391 28.65 -3.85 10.66
CA ARG A 391 28.81 -3.10 11.92
C ARG A 391 28.09 -3.77 13.10
N ILE A 392 26.84 -4.19 12.91
CA ILE A 392 26.04 -4.84 13.95
C ILE A 392 26.67 -6.15 14.37
N LEU A 393 27.02 -7.02 13.44
CA LEU A 393 27.63 -8.33 13.75
C LEU A 393 28.99 -8.17 14.42
N THR A 394 29.81 -7.20 13.98
CA THR A 394 31.08 -6.90 14.61
C THR A 394 30.90 -6.45 16.05
N ALA A 395 29.99 -5.52 16.32
CA ALA A 395 29.72 -5.04 17.66
C ALA A 395 29.18 -6.13 18.59
N ARG A 396 28.22 -6.96 18.10
CA ARG A 396 27.66 -8.09 18.85
C ARG A 396 28.73 -9.14 19.19
N ALA A 397 29.52 -9.52 18.22
CA ALA A 397 30.60 -10.49 18.44
C ALA A 397 31.63 -9.97 19.44
N ALA A 398 32.04 -8.70 19.35
CA ALA A 398 32.96 -8.06 20.27
C ALA A 398 32.39 -8.01 21.70
N CYS A 399 31.11 -7.66 21.87
CA CYS A 399 30.43 -7.68 23.17
C CYS A 399 30.38 -9.08 23.78
N ARG A 400 30.04 -10.10 22.99
CA ARG A 400 30.01 -11.49 23.45
C ARG A 400 31.40 -12.00 23.86
N MET A 401 32.45 -11.62 23.11
CA MET A 401 33.84 -11.95 23.46
C MET A 401 34.29 -11.34 24.78
N LEU A 402 33.71 -10.20 25.16
CA LEU A 402 34.01 -9.53 26.45
C LEU A 402 33.09 -9.95 27.58
N GLY A 403 32.13 -10.85 27.33
CA GLY A 403 31.15 -11.27 28.34
C GLY A 403 30.13 -10.20 28.71
N LEU A 404 29.95 -9.16 27.87
CA LEU A 404 29.04 -8.03 28.11
C LEU A 404 27.55 -8.36 27.78
N GLY A 405 27.25 -9.63 27.49
CA GLY A 405 25.90 -10.06 27.12
C GLY A 405 25.52 -9.63 25.69
N ASN A 406 24.28 -9.90 25.33
CA ASN A 406 23.69 -9.34 24.13
C ASN A 406 23.32 -7.90 24.40
N LEU A 407 24.12 -6.93 23.94
CA LEU A 407 23.59 -5.59 23.76
C LEU A 407 22.41 -5.72 22.81
N GLU A 408 21.21 -5.51 23.29
CA GLU A 408 20.07 -5.33 22.39
C GLU A 408 20.41 -4.22 21.42
N PRO A 409 20.21 -4.46 20.15
CA PRO A 409 20.86 -3.66 19.12
C PRO A 409 20.39 -2.22 19.18
N LEU A 410 21.30 -1.31 18.86
CA LEU A 410 21.07 0.05 18.37
C LEU A 410 20.11 0.11 17.16
N SER A 411 19.25 -0.86 16.97
CA SER A 411 18.44 -1.11 15.77
C SER A 411 17.04 -0.52 15.83
N LYS A 412 16.73 0.40 16.75
CA LYS A 412 15.41 1.05 16.74
C LYS A 412 15.30 2.29 15.85
N ASP A 413 16.41 2.78 15.30
CA ASP A 413 16.42 4.04 14.54
C ASP A 413 16.79 3.89 13.03
N GLU A 414 16.82 2.67 12.49
CA GLU A 414 17.04 2.46 11.04
C GLU A 414 15.87 1.68 10.41
N HIS A 415 14.69 2.30 10.41
CA HIS A 415 13.60 1.92 9.51
C HIS A 415 13.21 3.08 8.62
#